data_03436060032d451f04d967543b0081cf
#
_entry.id   03436060032d451f04d967543b0081cf
#
_cell.length_a   1.000
_cell.length_b   1.000
_cell.length_c   1.000
_cell.angle_alpha   90.00
_cell.angle_beta   90.00
_cell.angle_gamma   90.00
#
_symmetry.space_group_name_H-M   'P 1'
#
loop_
_entity.id
_entity.type
_entity.pdbx_description
1 polymer ?
#
loop_
_entity_poly.entity_id
_entity_poly.type
_entity_poly.pdbx_seq_one_letter_code
_entity_poly.pdbx_strand_id
1 'polypeptide(L)'
;KAPGMTSHDVVAIARRQLKMKKIGHCGTLDPMATGLLMLVINRATKIQDLLMSEDKTYVGTITLGATTSTQDKEGDILIEKEVPALPEEQIRGAFDQYMGDFEQIPPMVSAIKKDGVPLYKLARQGQEVKRDPRPVFIKRYDLSRIALPEIDFSVDCSKGFYVRSYA
;
A
#
# COMPACT_ATOMS: atom_id res chain seq x y z
N LYS A 1 -1.57 -11.42 8.25
CA LYS A 1 -2.44 -11.70 7.11
C LYS A 1 -1.67 -12.55 6.10
N ALA A 2 -2.29 -13.62 5.62
CA ALA A 2 -1.80 -14.41 4.49
C ALA A 2 -2.17 -13.73 3.15
N PRO A 3 -1.50 -14.06 2.03
CA PRO A 3 -1.86 -13.56 0.72
C PRO A 3 -3.21 -14.10 0.24
N GLY A 4 -3.84 -13.44 -0.73
CA GLY A 4 -5.09 -13.86 -1.35
C GLY A 4 -6.36 -13.57 -0.55
N MET A 5 -6.26 -12.88 0.59
CA MET A 5 -7.41 -12.45 1.39
C MET A 5 -7.36 -10.95 1.69
N THR A 6 -8.52 -10.33 1.83
CA THR A 6 -8.62 -8.93 2.25
C THR A 6 -8.41 -8.79 3.76
N SER A 7 -8.08 -7.58 4.23
CA SER A 7 -8.05 -7.29 5.67
C SER A 7 -9.40 -7.53 6.35
N HIS A 8 -10.51 -7.38 5.61
CA HIS A 8 -11.85 -7.63 6.12
C HIS A 8 -12.16 -9.14 6.28
N ASP A 9 -11.60 -10.00 5.43
CA ASP A 9 -11.72 -11.45 5.57
C ASP A 9 -11.07 -11.94 6.85
N VAL A 10 -9.91 -11.36 7.22
CA VAL A 10 -9.26 -11.64 8.50
C VAL A 10 -10.14 -11.25 9.67
N VAL A 11 -10.81 -10.09 9.60
CA VAL A 11 -11.80 -9.67 10.62
C VAL A 11 -12.97 -10.66 10.68
N ALA A 12 -13.48 -11.12 9.53
CA ALA A 12 -14.58 -12.10 9.48
C ALA A 12 -14.17 -13.44 10.12
N ILE A 13 -12.97 -13.92 9.84
CA ILE A 13 -12.40 -15.12 10.46
C ILE A 13 -12.29 -14.92 11.99
N ALA A 14 -11.71 -13.80 12.43
CA ALA A 14 -11.55 -13.50 13.85
C ALA A 14 -12.90 -13.42 14.58
N ARG A 15 -13.92 -12.79 13.97
CA ARG A 15 -15.27 -12.73 14.52
C ARG A 15 -15.87 -14.12 14.75
N ARG A 16 -15.69 -15.02 13.79
CA ARG A 16 -16.17 -16.41 13.89
C ARG A 16 -15.43 -17.19 14.95
N GLN A 17 -14.10 -17.13 14.97
CA GLN A 17 -13.28 -17.89 15.91
C GLN A 17 -13.45 -17.43 17.36
N LEU A 18 -13.49 -16.10 17.57
CA LEU A 18 -13.62 -15.52 18.90
C LEU A 18 -15.10 -15.39 19.36
N LYS A 19 -16.06 -15.69 18.48
CA LYS A 19 -17.50 -15.49 18.71
C LYS A 19 -17.83 -14.04 19.14
N MET A 20 -17.11 -13.07 18.59
CA MET A 20 -17.25 -11.63 18.89
C MET A 20 -17.68 -10.85 17.66
N LYS A 21 -18.66 -9.95 17.82
CA LYS A 21 -19.19 -9.14 16.71
C LYS A 21 -18.36 -7.89 16.44
N LYS A 22 -17.85 -7.24 17.49
CA LYS A 22 -17.16 -5.94 17.40
C LYS A 22 -15.65 -6.15 17.27
N ILE A 23 -15.16 -6.31 16.04
CA ILE A 23 -13.74 -6.40 15.69
C ILE A 23 -13.49 -5.49 14.49
N GLY A 24 -12.43 -4.69 14.55
CA GLY A 24 -11.89 -3.88 13.47
C GLY A 24 -10.42 -4.21 13.19
N HIS A 25 -9.84 -3.63 12.15
CA HIS A 25 -8.42 -3.75 11.83
C HIS A 25 -7.75 -2.37 11.75
N CYS A 26 -6.48 -2.28 12.11
CA CYS A 26 -5.69 -1.05 12.08
C CYS A 26 -4.81 -1.00 10.83
N GLY A 27 -5.38 -0.55 9.73
CA GLY A 27 -4.74 -0.47 8.42
C GLY A 27 -5.28 -1.51 7.45
N THR A 28 -5.25 -1.16 6.17
CA THR A 28 -5.66 -2.06 5.09
C THR A 28 -4.41 -2.55 4.38
N LEU A 29 -4.25 -3.87 4.29
CA LEU A 29 -3.29 -4.52 3.42
C LEU A 29 -4.01 -5.00 2.16
N ASP A 30 -3.41 -4.76 1.01
CA ASP A 30 -3.90 -5.25 -0.28
C ASP A 30 -4.01 -6.78 -0.28
N PRO A 31 -4.87 -7.39 -1.11
CA PRO A 31 -5.08 -8.84 -1.09
C PRO A 31 -3.79 -9.64 -1.23
N MET A 32 -2.92 -9.26 -2.17
CA MET A 32 -1.63 -9.90 -2.40
C MET A 32 -0.63 -9.73 -1.26
N ALA A 33 -0.73 -8.63 -0.50
CA ALA A 33 0.22 -8.31 0.55
C ALA A 33 0.10 -9.26 1.75
N THR A 34 1.23 -9.55 2.35
CA THR A 34 1.35 -10.32 3.61
C THR A 34 1.84 -9.39 4.73
N GLY A 35 1.83 -9.85 5.96
CA GLY A 35 2.41 -9.13 7.08
C GLY A 35 1.47 -8.93 8.26
N LEU A 36 1.93 -8.09 9.19
CA LEU A 36 1.21 -7.79 10.41
C LEU A 36 -0.07 -7.02 10.13
N LEU A 37 -1.19 -7.56 10.54
CA LEU A 37 -2.48 -6.88 10.56
C LEU A 37 -3.00 -6.85 11.99
N MET A 38 -2.93 -5.70 12.62
CA MET A 38 -3.42 -5.51 13.98
C MET A 38 -4.95 -5.50 14.01
N LEU A 39 -5.54 -6.31 14.88
CA LEU A 39 -6.97 -6.32 15.13
C LEU A 39 -7.30 -5.67 16.46
N VAL A 40 -8.39 -4.92 16.51
CA VAL A 40 -8.94 -4.28 17.71
C VAL A 40 -10.31 -4.88 18.05
N ILE A 41 -10.49 -5.26 19.31
CA ILE A 41 -11.65 -6.04 19.76
C ILE A 41 -12.44 -5.24 20.79
N ASN A 42 -13.76 -5.24 20.67
CA ASN A 42 -14.70 -4.62 21.60
C ASN A 42 -14.33 -3.16 21.91
N ARG A 43 -13.98 -2.84 23.15
CA ARG A 43 -13.64 -1.48 23.59
C ARG A 43 -12.41 -0.91 22.89
N ALA A 44 -11.45 -1.76 22.50
CA ALA A 44 -10.25 -1.34 21.79
C ALA A 44 -10.55 -0.74 20.41
N THR A 45 -11.73 -0.95 19.82
CA THR A 45 -12.12 -0.25 18.58
C THR A 45 -12.19 1.27 18.74
N LYS A 46 -12.23 1.79 19.98
CA LYS A 46 -12.23 3.24 20.22
C LYS A 46 -10.87 3.90 20.04
N ILE A 47 -9.77 3.12 20.12
CA ILE A 47 -8.40 3.60 19.91
C ILE A 47 -7.86 3.19 18.53
N GLN A 48 -8.71 2.70 17.64
CA GLN A 48 -8.32 2.24 16.30
C GLN A 48 -7.56 3.31 15.52
N ASP A 49 -8.06 4.53 15.52
CA ASP A 49 -7.46 5.65 14.76
C ASP A 49 -6.07 6.01 15.30
N LEU A 50 -5.86 5.91 16.62
CA LEU A 50 -4.57 6.10 17.24
C LEU A 50 -3.56 5.06 16.73
N LEU A 51 -3.94 3.79 16.75
CA LEU A 51 -3.09 2.68 16.27
C LEU A 51 -2.86 2.74 14.75
N MET A 52 -3.80 3.26 13.98
CA MET A 52 -3.64 3.50 12.55
C MET A 52 -2.66 4.62 12.24
N SER A 53 -2.44 5.54 13.17
CA SER A 53 -1.56 6.70 12.98
C SER A 53 -0.06 6.37 13.16
N GLU A 54 0.29 5.20 13.66
CA GLU A 54 1.67 4.75 13.80
C GLU A 54 2.38 4.62 12.45
N ASP A 55 3.70 4.80 12.47
CA ASP A 55 4.56 4.55 11.31
C ASP A 55 4.58 3.06 10.94
N LYS A 56 4.93 2.76 9.72
CA LYS A 56 4.97 1.40 9.17
C LYS A 56 6.26 1.15 8.42
N THR A 57 6.70 -0.10 8.48
CA THR A 57 7.75 -0.61 7.61
C THR A 57 7.14 -1.54 6.58
N TYR A 58 7.43 -1.30 5.31
CA TYR A 58 7.09 -2.19 4.21
C TYR A 58 8.34 -2.76 3.58
N VAL A 59 8.23 -4.01 3.15
CA VAL A 59 9.25 -4.70 2.34
C VAL A 59 8.58 -5.16 1.06
N GLY A 60 9.24 -4.97 -0.06
CA GLY A 60 8.66 -5.33 -1.36
C GLY A 60 9.69 -5.37 -2.46
N THR A 61 9.22 -5.71 -3.65
CA THR A 61 10.00 -5.69 -4.88
C THR A 61 9.31 -4.75 -5.87
N ILE A 62 10.05 -3.78 -6.39
CA ILE A 62 9.64 -3.00 -7.57
C ILE A 62 10.14 -3.75 -8.80
N THR A 63 9.26 -3.97 -9.77
CA THR A 63 9.61 -4.51 -11.08
C THR A 63 9.49 -3.41 -12.11
N LEU A 64 10.61 -2.97 -12.66
CA LEU A 64 10.64 -1.94 -13.69
C LEU A 64 10.16 -2.48 -15.04
N GLY A 65 9.80 -1.56 -15.95
CA GLY A 65 9.48 -1.88 -17.34
C GLY A 65 7.99 -2.02 -17.62
N ALA A 66 7.12 -2.03 -16.61
CA ALA A 66 5.68 -2.07 -16.84
C ALA A 66 4.90 -1.18 -15.86
N THR A 67 3.79 -0.62 -16.34
CA THR A 67 2.77 -0.02 -15.46
C THR A 67 1.48 -0.83 -15.55
N THR A 68 0.75 -0.93 -14.45
CA THR A 68 -0.48 -1.72 -14.38
C THR A 68 -1.68 -0.90 -13.90
N SER A 69 -2.88 -1.38 -14.20
CA SER A 69 -4.14 -0.71 -13.85
C SER A 69 -4.36 -0.56 -12.32
N THR A 70 -3.76 -1.44 -11.53
CA THR A 70 -3.84 -1.41 -10.06
C THR A 70 -2.57 -0.87 -9.40
N GLN A 71 -1.53 -0.55 -10.19
CA GLN A 71 -0.20 -0.17 -9.72
C GLN A 71 0.47 -1.30 -8.90
N ASP A 72 0.11 -2.56 -9.17
CA ASP A 72 0.71 -3.77 -8.62
C ASP A 72 0.62 -4.92 -9.64
N LYS A 73 1.18 -6.06 -9.32
CA LYS A 73 1.26 -7.23 -10.20
C LYS A 73 -0.10 -7.92 -10.47
N GLU A 74 -1.18 -7.52 -9.79
CA GLU A 74 -2.51 -8.11 -9.98
C GLU A 74 -3.30 -7.38 -11.06
N GLY A 75 -2.86 -6.18 -11.50
CA GLY A 75 -3.51 -5.39 -12.53
C GLY A 75 -3.12 -5.77 -13.95
N ASP A 76 -3.97 -5.39 -14.91
CA ASP A 76 -3.67 -5.51 -16.33
C ASP A 76 -2.52 -4.58 -16.71
N ILE A 77 -1.60 -5.04 -17.55
CA ILE A 77 -0.49 -4.23 -18.07
C ILE A 77 -1.07 -3.14 -18.98
N LEU A 78 -0.76 -1.89 -18.67
CA LEU A 78 -1.17 -0.72 -19.46
C LEU A 78 -0.06 -0.26 -20.41
N ILE A 79 1.18 -0.25 -19.92
CA ILE A 79 2.37 0.16 -20.69
C ILE A 79 3.47 -0.84 -20.36
N GLU A 80 4.19 -1.27 -21.38
CA GLU A 80 5.39 -2.08 -21.25
C GLU A 80 6.53 -1.42 -22.02
N LYS A 81 7.73 -1.39 -21.41
CA LYS A 81 8.95 -0.83 -21.99
C LYS A 81 10.15 -1.68 -21.59
N GLU A 82 11.12 -1.77 -22.48
CA GLU A 82 12.40 -2.37 -22.16
C GLU A 82 13.12 -1.58 -21.06
N VAL A 83 13.68 -2.28 -20.09
CA VAL A 83 14.44 -1.67 -18.99
C VAL A 83 15.91 -1.54 -19.43
N PRO A 84 16.43 -0.32 -19.61
CA PRO A 84 17.83 -0.16 -19.94
C PRO A 84 18.73 -0.56 -18.76
N ALA A 85 20.02 -0.72 -19.04
CA ALA A 85 21.02 -0.82 -17.98
C ALA A 85 21.05 0.50 -17.19
N LEU A 86 20.71 0.43 -15.91
CA LEU A 86 20.70 1.60 -15.00
C LEU A 86 21.83 1.44 -13.98
N PRO A 87 22.70 2.43 -13.82
CA PRO A 87 23.67 2.45 -12.72
C PRO A 87 22.95 2.47 -11.35
N GLU A 88 23.53 1.81 -10.36
CA GLU A 88 22.97 1.79 -9.00
C GLU A 88 22.76 3.21 -8.44
N GLU A 89 23.68 4.13 -8.70
CA GLU A 89 23.59 5.53 -8.28
C GLU A 89 22.31 6.21 -8.81
N GLN A 90 21.94 5.95 -10.07
CA GLN A 90 20.71 6.49 -10.66
C GLN A 90 19.46 5.90 -9.98
N ILE A 91 19.48 4.62 -9.66
CA ILE A 91 18.39 3.96 -8.93
C ILE A 91 18.26 4.57 -7.53
N ARG A 92 19.36 4.66 -6.78
CA ARG A 92 19.35 5.28 -5.46
C ARG A 92 18.89 6.73 -5.50
N GLY A 93 19.36 7.50 -6.48
CA GLY A 93 18.94 8.89 -6.67
C GLY A 93 17.43 9.04 -6.93
N ALA A 94 16.79 8.05 -7.55
CA ALA A 94 15.33 8.04 -7.70
C ALA A 94 14.61 7.84 -6.35
N PHE A 95 15.12 6.97 -5.48
CA PHE A 95 14.58 6.77 -4.13
C PHE A 95 14.82 7.99 -3.22
N ASP A 96 16.01 8.62 -3.33
CA ASP A 96 16.39 9.79 -2.53
C ASP A 96 15.45 10.99 -2.75
N GLN A 97 14.85 11.13 -3.94
CA GLN A 97 13.89 12.20 -4.24
C GLN A 97 12.63 12.15 -3.37
N TYR A 98 12.30 10.99 -2.80
CA TYR A 98 11.13 10.79 -1.96
C TYR A 98 11.45 10.73 -0.47
N MET A 99 12.71 10.99 -0.08
CA MET A 99 13.08 11.04 1.33
C MET A 99 12.53 12.30 2.01
N GLY A 100 12.05 12.13 3.25
CA GLY A 100 11.42 13.22 4.00
C GLY A 100 9.95 13.41 3.65
N ASP A 101 9.47 14.64 3.72
CA ASP A 101 8.07 15.02 3.45
C ASP A 101 7.83 15.19 1.95
N PHE A 102 6.78 14.58 1.44
CA PHE A 102 6.30 14.82 0.08
C PHE A 102 4.78 14.55 -0.04
N GLU A 103 4.21 14.94 -1.16
CA GLU A 103 2.80 14.69 -1.45
C GLU A 103 2.63 13.49 -2.38
N GLN A 104 1.83 12.53 -1.97
CA GLN A 104 1.51 11.33 -2.73
C GLN A 104 0.05 11.33 -3.17
N ILE A 105 -0.21 11.08 -4.46
CA ILE A 105 -1.56 10.84 -4.96
C ILE A 105 -1.94 9.38 -4.68
N PRO A 106 -3.00 9.13 -3.88
CA PRO A 106 -3.44 7.77 -3.58
C PRO A 106 -3.89 7.01 -4.83
N PRO A 107 -3.75 5.67 -4.88
CA PRO A 107 -4.24 4.90 -6.01
C PRO A 107 -5.76 4.89 -6.08
N MET A 108 -6.33 4.69 -7.29
CA MET A 108 -7.79 4.54 -7.46
C MET A 108 -8.33 3.35 -6.70
N VAL A 109 -7.59 2.24 -6.68
CA VAL A 109 -7.96 1.06 -5.90
C VAL A 109 -7.54 1.26 -4.44
N SER A 110 -8.29 2.08 -3.70
CA SER A 110 -8.03 2.36 -2.28
C SER A 110 -9.33 2.43 -1.47
N ALA A 111 -9.20 2.35 -0.14
CA ALA A 111 -10.31 2.46 0.80
C ALA A 111 -10.72 3.92 1.09
N ILE A 112 -10.04 4.90 0.53
CA ILE A 112 -10.40 6.32 0.64
C ILE A 112 -11.81 6.52 0.08
N LYS A 113 -12.60 7.34 0.75
CA LYS A 113 -13.96 7.67 0.30
C LYS A 113 -13.98 9.04 -0.37
N LYS A 114 -14.68 9.13 -1.48
CA LYS A 114 -15.11 10.38 -2.12
C LYS A 114 -16.62 10.42 -2.13
N ASP A 115 -17.20 11.47 -1.58
CA ASP A 115 -18.65 11.62 -1.43
C ASP A 115 -19.33 10.40 -0.75
N GLY A 116 -18.64 9.83 0.26
CA GLY A 116 -19.10 8.66 1.00
C GLY A 116 -18.86 7.31 0.32
N VAL A 117 -18.45 7.29 -0.95
CA VAL A 117 -18.19 6.05 -1.72
C VAL A 117 -16.69 5.73 -1.73
N PRO A 118 -16.25 4.50 -1.34
CA PRO A 118 -14.86 4.09 -1.45
C PRO A 118 -14.35 4.09 -2.88
N LEU A 119 -13.13 4.59 -3.11
CA LEU A 119 -12.54 4.70 -4.46
C LEU A 119 -12.45 3.35 -5.18
N TYR A 120 -12.14 2.25 -4.47
CA TYR A 120 -12.09 0.93 -5.11
C TYR A 120 -13.44 0.48 -5.71
N LYS A 121 -14.58 1.00 -5.21
CA LYS A 121 -15.90 0.71 -5.80
C LYS A 121 -16.10 1.47 -7.11
N LEU A 122 -15.64 2.73 -7.15
CA LEU A 122 -15.67 3.53 -8.38
C LEU A 122 -14.73 2.95 -9.43
N ALA A 123 -13.53 2.52 -9.03
CA ALA A 123 -12.58 1.85 -9.93
C ALA A 123 -13.17 0.59 -10.58
N ARG A 124 -13.88 -0.25 -9.81
CA ARG A 124 -14.57 -1.44 -10.36
C ARG A 124 -15.70 -1.12 -11.33
N GLN A 125 -16.22 0.10 -11.32
CA GLN A 125 -17.22 0.60 -12.27
C GLN A 125 -16.58 1.30 -13.48
N GLY A 126 -15.23 1.25 -13.60
CA GLY A 126 -14.50 1.95 -14.65
C GLY A 126 -14.47 3.47 -14.48
N GLN A 127 -14.87 3.97 -13.32
CA GLN A 127 -14.89 5.41 -13.05
C GLN A 127 -13.56 5.85 -12.44
N GLU A 128 -12.89 6.77 -13.13
CA GLU A 128 -11.73 7.46 -12.59
C GLU A 128 -12.15 8.82 -12.03
N VAL A 129 -11.70 9.14 -10.80
CA VAL A 129 -11.99 10.42 -10.16
C VAL A 129 -10.70 11.11 -9.75
N LYS A 130 -10.70 12.43 -9.79
CA LYS A 130 -9.58 13.23 -9.31
C LYS A 130 -9.38 12.96 -7.80
N ARG A 131 -8.13 12.67 -7.46
CA ARG A 131 -7.68 12.44 -6.07
C ARG A 131 -6.74 13.56 -5.69
N ASP A 132 -6.95 14.10 -4.50
CA ASP A 132 -6.09 15.14 -3.98
C ASP A 132 -4.80 14.50 -3.41
N PRO A 133 -3.63 15.12 -3.65
CA PRO A 133 -2.39 14.71 -3.01
C PRO A 133 -2.53 14.72 -1.48
N ARG A 134 -1.79 13.84 -0.83
CA ARG A 134 -1.77 13.73 0.64
C ARG A 134 -0.35 13.73 1.14
N PRO A 135 -0.07 14.50 2.20
CA PRO A 135 1.25 14.53 2.79
C PRO A 135 1.60 13.16 3.38
N VAL A 136 2.77 12.67 3.04
CA VAL A 136 3.38 11.46 3.57
C VAL A 136 4.86 11.73 3.83
N PHE A 137 5.49 10.87 4.64
CA PHE A 137 6.87 11.02 5.02
C PHE A 137 7.58 9.68 4.89
N ILE A 138 8.77 9.66 4.31
CA ILE A 138 9.69 8.52 4.34
C ILE A 138 10.86 8.87 5.26
N LYS A 139 10.98 8.10 6.32
CA LYS A 139 12.04 8.24 7.32
C LYS A 139 13.35 7.60 6.87
N ARG A 140 13.24 6.46 6.22
CA ARG A 140 14.37 5.65 5.76
C ARG A 140 13.92 4.69 4.68
N TYR A 141 14.81 4.40 3.76
CA TYR A 141 14.70 3.25 2.86
C TYR A 141 16.01 2.44 2.84
N ASP A 142 15.93 1.20 2.38
CA ASP A 142 17.08 0.36 2.08
C ASP A 142 16.80 -0.43 0.81
N LEU A 143 17.84 -0.63 -0.02
CA LEU A 143 17.79 -1.46 -1.22
C LEU A 143 18.64 -2.70 -0.96
N SER A 144 17.98 -3.82 -0.67
CA SER A 144 18.65 -5.07 -0.31
C SER A 144 19.17 -5.86 -1.52
N ARG A 145 18.54 -5.68 -2.69
CA ARG A 145 18.96 -6.30 -3.95
C ARG A 145 18.58 -5.40 -5.13
N ILE A 146 19.53 -5.20 -6.03
CA ILE A 146 19.29 -4.59 -7.35
C ILE A 146 19.68 -5.61 -8.40
N ALA A 147 18.70 -6.19 -9.08
CA ALA A 147 18.87 -7.18 -10.15
C ALA A 147 17.81 -6.90 -11.22
N LEU A 148 18.06 -5.88 -12.04
CA LEU A 148 17.10 -5.40 -13.03
C LEU A 148 16.48 -6.54 -13.84
N PRO A 149 15.15 -6.51 -14.03
CA PRO A 149 14.25 -5.39 -13.75
C PRO A 149 13.77 -5.30 -12.29
N GLU A 150 14.22 -6.16 -11.39
CA GLU A 150 13.73 -6.22 -9.99
C GLU A 150 14.64 -5.46 -9.03
N ILE A 151 14.01 -4.74 -8.10
CA ILE A 151 14.65 -4.00 -7.01
C ILE A 151 13.93 -4.35 -5.71
N ASP A 152 14.62 -5.05 -4.81
CA ASP A 152 14.09 -5.36 -3.48
C ASP A 152 14.39 -4.21 -2.53
N PHE A 153 13.37 -3.73 -1.85
CA PHE A 153 13.48 -2.58 -0.96
C PHE A 153 12.75 -2.78 0.36
N SER A 154 13.14 -1.99 1.34
CA SER A 154 12.35 -1.71 2.54
C SER A 154 12.17 -0.21 2.70
N VAL A 155 11.04 0.22 3.30
CA VAL A 155 10.74 1.63 3.55
C VAL A 155 10.04 1.80 4.89
N ASP A 156 10.57 2.72 5.71
CA ASP A 156 9.93 3.19 6.95
C ASP A 156 9.18 4.49 6.62
N CYS A 157 7.87 4.49 6.75
CA CYS A 157 7.02 5.59 6.31
C CYS A 157 5.90 5.92 7.29
N SER A 158 5.36 7.12 7.12
CA SER A 158 4.21 7.60 7.90
C SER A 158 2.91 6.88 7.54
N LYS A 159 1.89 7.07 8.35
CA LYS A 159 0.51 6.67 8.01
C LYS A 159 0.08 7.24 6.67
N GLY A 160 -0.80 6.52 5.98
CA GLY A 160 -1.40 6.98 4.72
C GLY A 160 -0.54 6.77 3.49
N PHE A 161 0.68 6.29 3.64
CA PHE A 161 1.58 5.95 2.54
C PHE A 161 1.06 4.74 1.74
N TYR A 162 1.16 4.83 0.42
CA TYR A 162 0.80 3.77 -0.52
C TYR A 162 2.05 3.26 -1.24
N VAL A 163 2.44 2.03 -0.94
CA VAL A 163 3.59 1.36 -1.58
C VAL A 163 3.41 1.31 -3.10
N ARG A 164 2.21 1.05 -3.57
CA ARG A 164 1.88 0.99 -5.00
C ARG A 164 2.08 2.31 -5.77
N SER A 165 1.81 3.44 -5.11
CA SER A 165 2.05 4.77 -5.73
C SER A 165 3.51 5.22 -5.58
N TYR A 166 4.30 4.53 -4.76
CA TYR A 166 5.73 4.77 -4.61
C TYR A 166 6.54 3.99 -5.63
N ALA A 167 6.12 2.77 -5.95
CA ALA A 167 6.73 1.91 -6.96
C ALA A 167 6.37 2.39 -8.38
#